data_45d51ef90c787e5b093d89e1de47663b
#
_entry.id   45d51ef90c787e5b093d89e1de47663b
#
_cell.length_a   1.000
_cell.length_b   1.000
_cell.length_c   1.000
_cell.angle_alpha   90.00
_cell.angle_beta   90.00
_cell.angle_gamma   90.00
#
_symmetry.space_group_name_H-M   'P 1'
#
loop_
_entity.id
_entity.type
_entity.pdbx_description
1 polymer ?
#
loop_
_entity_poly.entity_id
_entity_poly.type
_entity_poly.pdbx_seq_one_letter_code
_entity_poly.pdbx_strand_id
1 'polypeptide(L)'
;KIFTGNMGYSYIKNQEVFPMFMQALPNTLLLTLSSIVTTIVISIPLGIWSAVKQNKITDYVIRIFTFIGNAMPNFFIALLLIYVFALQLHWFPVMGNNGFISIILPTFTLAIAMSAKYTRQVRATVLDELNKDYVVGARARGIKEKTIVWAHVLKSSMLTIITLLALSIGSLLGGTAIVES
;
A
#
# COMPACT_ATOMS: atom_id res chain seq x y z
N LYS A 1 -33.01 -1.77 -7.45
CA LYS A 1 -33.15 -0.57 -6.58
C LYS A 1 -31.79 0.14 -6.42
N ILE A 2 -30.68 -0.58 -6.16
CA ILE A 2 -29.33 0.04 -6.03
C ILE A 2 -28.89 0.67 -7.36
N PHE A 3 -29.07 -0.03 -8.49
CA PHE A 3 -28.73 0.47 -9.83
C PHE A 3 -29.62 1.63 -10.33
N THR A 4 -30.72 1.92 -9.66
CA THR A 4 -31.61 3.06 -9.95
C THR A 4 -31.36 4.26 -9.03
N GLY A 5 -30.26 4.26 -8.27
CA GLY A 5 -29.88 5.35 -7.35
C GLY A 5 -30.64 5.35 -6.02
N ASN A 6 -31.50 4.39 -5.77
CA ASN A 6 -32.21 4.30 -4.50
C ASN A 6 -31.51 3.32 -3.54
N MET A 7 -30.62 3.87 -2.70
CA MET A 7 -29.87 3.13 -1.67
C MET A 7 -30.57 3.11 -0.31
N GLY A 8 -31.79 3.67 -0.25
CA GLY A 8 -32.55 3.75 1.02
C GLY A 8 -32.22 4.98 1.83
N TYR A 9 -32.67 4.97 3.08
CA TYR A 9 -32.60 6.08 4.03
C TYR A 9 -31.80 5.68 5.26
N SER A 10 -30.86 6.54 5.70
CA SER A 10 -30.08 6.30 6.91
C SER A 10 -30.89 6.69 8.14
N TYR A 11 -31.21 5.73 8.99
CA TYR A 11 -31.93 5.97 10.25
C TYR A 11 -31.12 6.77 11.27
N ILE A 12 -29.79 6.72 11.19
CA ILE A 12 -28.88 7.42 12.13
C ILE A 12 -28.75 8.89 11.75
N LYS A 13 -28.54 9.21 10.47
CA LYS A 13 -28.30 10.57 9.99
C LYS A 13 -29.56 11.25 9.42
N ASN A 14 -30.66 10.53 9.35
CA ASN A 14 -31.94 11.03 8.84
C ASN A 14 -31.84 11.65 7.44
N GLN A 15 -31.06 11.01 6.55
CA GLN A 15 -30.78 11.47 5.19
C GLN A 15 -30.74 10.29 4.19
N GLU A 16 -30.91 10.57 2.91
CA GLU A 16 -30.77 9.59 1.86
C GLU A 16 -29.31 9.11 1.77
N VAL A 17 -29.11 7.78 1.61
CA VAL A 17 -27.78 7.17 1.59
C VAL A 17 -27.02 7.54 0.31
N PHE A 18 -27.71 7.66 -0.84
CA PHE A 18 -27.05 7.94 -2.13
C PHE A 18 -26.31 9.29 -2.17
N PRO A 19 -26.88 10.42 -1.74
CA PRO A 19 -26.14 11.68 -1.68
C PRO A 19 -24.94 11.65 -0.72
N MET A 20 -25.09 11.00 0.44
CA MET A 20 -23.99 10.84 1.39
C MET A 20 -22.83 10.04 0.79
N PHE A 21 -23.14 8.96 0.10
CA PHE A 21 -22.16 8.14 -0.59
C PHE A 21 -21.41 8.94 -1.67
N MET A 22 -22.16 9.71 -2.49
CA MET A 22 -21.55 10.54 -3.54
C MET A 22 -20.65 11.66 -2.99
N GLN A 23 -20.95 12.18 -1.81
CA GLN A 23 -20.11 13.18 -1.14
C GLN A 23 -18.82 12.58 -0.57
N ALA A 24 -18.87 11.37 -0.03
CA ALA A 24 -17.71 10.69 0.54
C ALA A 24 -16.79 10.09 -0.54
N LEU A 25 -17.36 9.63 -1.64
CA LEU A 25 -16.66 8.88 -2.69
C LEU A 25 -15.39 9.55 -3.23
N PRO A 26 -15.36 10.86 -3.54
CA PRO A 26 -14.15 11.52 -4.04
C PRO A 26 -12.98 11.47 -3.05
N ASN A 27 -13.25 11.70 -1.77
CA ASN A 27 -12.22 11.65 -0.72
C ASN A 27 -11.69 10.23 -0.53
N THR A 28 -12.56 9.24 -0.50
CA THR A 28 -12.19 7.82 -0.41
C THR A 28 -11.36 7.37 -1.61
N LEU A 29 -11.74 7.77 -2.83
CA LEU A 29 -10.98 7.47 -4.04
C LEU A 29 -9.59 8.13 -4.02
N LEU A 30 -9.51 9.39 -3.61
CA LEU A 30 -8.25 10.11 -3.52
C LEU A 30 -7.34 9.49 -2.47
N LEU A 31 -7.86 9.15 -1.29
CA LEU A 31 -7.13 8.47 -0.23
C LEU A 31 -6.65 7.08 -0.68
N THR A 32 -7.51 6.30 -1.31
CA THR A 32 -7.17 4.97 -1.82
C THR A 32 -6.05 5.07 -2.87
N LEU A 33 -6.20 5.95 -3.86
CA LEU A 33 -5.23 6.11 -4.94
C LEU A 33 -3.87 6.58 -4.40
N SER A 34 -3.85 7.61 -3.54
CA SER A 34 -2.62 8.12 -2.95
C SER A 34 -1.91 7.06 -2.09
N SER A 35 -2.67 6.27 -1.31
CA SER A 35 -2.12 5.18 -0.49
C SER A 35 -1.53 4.06 -1.34
N ILE A 36 -2.17 3.68 -2.44
CA ILE A 36 -1.67 2.66 -3.36
C ILE A 36 -0.40 3.13 -4.05
N VAL A 37 -0.38 4.36 -4.59
CA VAL A 37 0.81 4.92 -5.24
C VAL A 37 1.99 4.95 -4.26
N THR A 38 1.77 5.44 -3.05
CA THR A 38 2.80 5.48 -2.00
C THR A 38 3.28 4.07 -1.64
N THR A 39 2.36 3.12 -1.50
CA THR A 39 2.68 1.71 -1.26
C THR A 39 3.57 1.13 -2.36
N ILE A 40 3.24 1.35 -3.63
CA ILE A 40 4.01 0.86 -4.78
C ILE A 40 5.43 1.44 -4.76
N VAL A 41 5.54 2.77 -4.57
CA VAL A 41 6.82 3.48 -4.55
C VAL A 41 7.73 2.99 -3.43
N ILE A 42 7.19 2.57 -2.29
CA ILE A 42 7.95 2.05 -1.16
C ILE A 42 8.22 0.55 -1.32
N SER A 43 7.18 -0.25 -1.58
CA SER A 43 7.26 -1.70 -1.47
C SER A 43 8.03 -2.36 -2.60
N ILE A 44 7.91 -1.88 -3.84
CA ILE A 44 8.62 -2.48 -4.98
C ILE A 44 10.13 -2.34 -4.84
N PRO A 45 10.70 -1.14 -4.63
CA PRO A 45 12.15 -1.00 -4.47
C PRO A 45 12.69 -1.77 -3.27
N LEU A 46 12.02 -1.69 -2.11
CA LEU A 46 12.44 -2.40 -0.90
C LEU A 46 12.36 -3.91 -1.06
N GLY A 47 11.31 -4.43 -1.70
CA GLY A 47 11.14 -5.85 -1.95
C GLY A 47 12.20 -6.41 -2.90
N ILE A 48 12.47 -5.70 -4.00
CA ILE A 48 13.55 -6.06 -4.94
C ILE A 48 14.91 -6.01 -4.24
N TRP A 49 15.18 -4.92 -3.51
CA TRP A 49 16.46 -4.78 -2.80
C TRP A 49 16.68 -5.87 -1.77
N SER A 50 15.66 -6.21 -1.01
CA SER A 50 15.66 -7.33 -0.06
C SER A 50 15.92 -8.67 -0.76
N ALA A 51 15.28 -8.94 -1.91
CA ALA A 51 15.47 -10.15 -2.68
C ALA A 51 16.89 -10.27 -3.27
N VAL A 52 17.39 -9.22 -3.92
CA VAL A 52 18.74 -9.19 -4.52
C VAL A 52 19.85 -9.31 -3.44
N LYS A 53 19.60 -8.79 -2.25
CA LYS A 53 20.52 -8.88 -1.11
C LYS A 53 20.12 -9.99 -0.13
N GLN A 54 19.53 -11.08 -0.63
CA GLN A 54 19.08 -12.21 0.19
C GLN A 54 20.15 -12.65 1.20
N ASN A 55 19.73 -12.87 2.44
CA ASN A 55 20.56 -13.28 3.57
C ASN A 55 21.72 -12.33 3.94
N LYS A 56 21.68 -11.06 3.45
CA LYS A 56 22.60 -10.00 3.92
C LYS A 56 21.92 -9.11 4.97
N ILE A 57 22.69 -8.31 5.67
CA ILE A 57 22.21 -7.38 6.71
C ILE A 57 21.03 -6.54 6.21
N THR A 58 21.11 -6.03 4.98
CA THR A 58 20.04 -5.24 4.34
C THR A 58 18.72 -6.01 4.27
N ASP A 59 18.76 -7.30 3.90
CA ASP A 59 17.58 -8.15 3.85
C ASP A 59 16.98 -8.34 5.25
N TYR A 60 17.81 -8.63 6.24
CA TYR A 60 17.34 -8.79 7.63
C TYR A 60 16.71 -7.50 8.17
N VAL A 61 17.32 -6.34 7.94
CA VAL A 61 16.77 -5.05 8.37
C VAL A 61 15.41 -4.79 7.75
N ILE A 62 15.28 -4.95 6.42
CA ILE A 62 13.99 -4.75 5.72
C ILE A 62 12.93 -5.73 6.25
N ARG A 63 13.29 -6.99 6.49
CA ARG A 63 12.38 -8.01 7.04
C ARG A 63 11.91 -7.68 8.43
N ILE A 64 12.79 -7.18 9.32
CA ILE A 64 12.42 -6.75 10.68
C ILE A 64 11.43 -5.59 10.59
N PHE A 65 11.71 -4.55 9.81
CA PHE A 65 10.79 -3.42 9.67
C PHE A 65 9.44 -3.82 9.08
N THR A 66 9.44 -4.67 8.07
CA THR A 66 8.17 -5.17 7.48
C THR A 66 7.42 -6.10 8.42
N PHE A 67 8.11 -6.85 9.26
CA PHE A 67 7.47 -7.67 10.30
C PHE A 67 6.79 -6.80 11.34
N ILE A 68 7.50 -5.80 11.88
CA ILE A 68 6.95 -4.83 12.85
C ILE A 68 5.75 -4.10 12.25
N GLY A 69 5.88 -3.53 11.05
CA GLY A 69 4.80 -2.80 10.39
C GLY A 69 3.56 -3.65 10.11
N ASN A 70 3.73 -4.94 9.84
CA ASN A 70 2.59 -5.85 9.64
C ASN A 70 1.97 -6.37 10.95
N ALA A 71 2.71 -6.34 12.04
CA ALA A 71 2.21 -6.75 13.36
C ALA A 71 1.43 -5.63 14.07
N MET A 72 1.65 -4.37 13.67
CA MET A 72 0.98 -3.22 14.28
C MET A 72 -0.42 -3.02 13.69
N PRO A 73 -1.46 -2.83 14.52
CA PRO A 73 -2.79 -2.46 14.04
C PRO A 73 -2.77 -1.09 13.34
N ASN A 74 -3.57 -0.91 12.30
CA ASN A 74 -3.63 0.34 11.53
C ASN A 74 -3.94 1.57 12.40
N PHE A 75 -4.88 1.43 13.36
CA PHE A 75 -5.23 2.52 14.27
C PHE A 75 -4.04 2.94 15.14
N PHE A 76 -3.18 2.01 15.54
CA PHE A 76 -2.01 2.32 16.35
C PHE A 76 -0.97 3.10 15.52
N ILE A 77 -0.76 2.73 14.27
CA ILE A 77 0.09 3.49 13.33
C ILE A 77 -0.47 4.90 13.15
N ALA A 78 -1.80 5.04 12.99
CA ALA A 78 -2.47 6.33 12.87
C ALA A 78 -2.20 7.22 14.10
N LEU A 79 -2.43 6.69 15.31
CA LEU A 79 -2.20 7.42 16.56
C LEU A 79 -0.74 7.84 16.73
N LEU A 80 0.21 6.96 16.38
CA LEU A 80 1.64 7.25 16.45
C LEU A 80 2.02 8.38 15.48
N LEU A 81 1.53 8.34 14.24
CA LEU A 81 1.77 9.39 13.25
C LEU A 81 1.14 10.73 13.68
N ILE A 82 -0.08 10.73 14.20
CA ILE A 82 -0.72 11.93 14.73
C ILE A 82 0.10 12.49 15.91
N TYR A 83 0.50 11.63 16.85
CA TYR A 83 1.28 12.05 18.00
C TYR A 83 2.60 12.71 17.59
N VAL A 84 3.37 12.07 16.71
CA VAL A 84 4.68 12.59 16.30
C VAL A 84 4.53 13.79 15.38
N PHE A 85 3.77 13.70 14.30
CA PHE A 85 3.78 14.70 13.24
C PHE A 85 2.78 15.82 13.44
N ALA A 86 1.66 15.57 14.11
CA ALA A 86 0.67 16.62 14.36
C ALA A 86 0.84 17.27 15.74
N LEU A 87 1.09 16.49 16.81
CA LEU A 87 1.17 17.05 18.16
C LEU A 87 2.59 17.48 18.55
N GLN A 88 3.62 16.72 18.21
CA GLN A 88 5.01 17.08 18.59
C GLN A 88 5.67 18.04 17.59
N LEU A 89 5.59 17.71 16.31
CA LEU A 89 6.24 18.49 15.25
C LEU A 89 5.35 19.61 14.69
N HIS A 90 4.05 19.59 14.92
CA HIS A 90 3.07 20.56 14.41
C HIS A 90 3.10 20.74 12.89
N TRP A 91 3.51 19.69 12.13
CA TRP A 91 3.61 19.73 10.68
C TRP A 91 2.27 19.55 10.00
N PHE A 92 1.35 18.81 10.63
CA PHE A 92 0.04 18.48 10.07
C PHE A 92 -1.07 18.79 11.07
N PRO A 93 -2.25 19.21 10.61
CA PRO A 93 -3.39 19.43 11.49
C PRO A 93 -3.93 18.09 12.03
N VAL A 94 -4.34 18.09 13.29
CA VAL A 94 -4.99 16.91 13.93
C VAL A 94 -6.40 16.72 13.38
N MET A 95 -7.12 17.82 13.17
CA MET A 95 -8.48 17.88 12.63
C MET A 95 -8.62 19.11 11.73
N GLY A 96 -9.50 19.02 10.74
CA GLY A 96 -9.84 20.14 9.88
C GLY A 96 -9.86 19.79 8.40
N ASN A 97 -10.61 20.55 7.63
CA ASN A 97 -10.73 20.39 6.18
C ASN A 97 -9.71 21.31 5.46
N ASN A 98 -8.42 21.08 5.71
CA ASN A 98 -7.34 21.86 5.10
C ASN A 98 -6.92 21.30 3.72
N GLY A 99 -7.87 20.74 2.97
CA GLY A 99 -7.65 20.22 1.63
C GLY A 99 -6.64 19.06 1.61
N PHE A 100 -5.64 19.12 0.73
CA PHE A 100 -4.67 18.05 0.52
C PHE A 100 -3.81 17.71 1.74
N ILE A 101 -3.58 18.66 2.64
CA ILE A 101 -2.75 18.42 3.84
C ILE A 101 -3.42 17.43 4.79
N SER A 102 -4.74 17.47 4.90
CA SER A 102 -5.49 16.55 5.78
C SER A 102 -5.45 15.09 5.31
N ILE A 103 -5.14 14.83 4.04
CA ILE A 103 -5.09 13.48 3.47
C ILE A 103 -3.71 12.83 3.67
N ILE A 104 -2.68 13.60 3.97
CA ILE A 104 -1.29 13.10 4.06
C ILE A 104 -1.13 12.05 5.17
N LEU A 105 -1.53 12.36 6.40
CA LEU A 105 -1.42 11.43 7.53
C LEU A 105 -2.21 10.13 7.31
N PRO A 106 -3.49 10.15 6.92
CA PRO A 106 -4.24 8.94 6.56
C PRO A 106 -3.59 8.15 5.44
N THR A 107 -3.07 8.82 4.40
CA THR A 107 -2.34 8.17 3.30
C THR A 107 -1.12 7.40 3.83
N PHE A 108 -0.29 8.05 4.65
CA PHE A 108 0.89 7.38 5.22
C PHE A 108 0.53 6.25 6.18
N THR A 109 -0.54 6.40 6.95
CA THR A 109 -1.04 5.33 7.83
C THR A 109 -1.35 4.07 7.03
N LEU A 110 -2.16 4.19 5.98
CA LEU A 110 -2.52 3.06 5.12
C LEU A 110 -1.31 2.55 4.34
N ALA A 111 -0.49 3.46 3.80
CA ALA A 111 0.67 3.10 3.00
C ALA A 111 1.73 2.34 3.80
N ILE A 112 2.00 2.68 5.07
CA ILE A 112 2.97 1.98 5.91
C ILE A 112 2.51 0.54 6.16
N ALA A 113 1.27 0.36 6.58
CA ALA A 113 0.69 -0.97 6.83
C ALA A 113 0.70 -1.84 5.56
N MET A 114 0.26 -1.28 4.44
CA MET A 114 0.27 -1.96 3.15
C MET A 114 1.69 -2.25 2.67
N SER A 115 2.61 -1.29 2.77
CA SER A 115 3.99 -1.46 2.31
C SER A 115 4.71 -2.59 3.04
N ALA A 116 4.45 -2.76 4.34
CA ALA A 116 5.00 -3.87 5.11
C ALA A 116 4.57 -5.23 4.54
N LYS A 117 3.30 -5.39 4.18
CA LYS A 117 2.75 -6.59 3.54
C LYS A 117 3.33 -6.79 2.13
N TYR A 118 3.26 -5.74 1.29
CA TYR A 118 3.65 -5.85 -0.13
C TYR A 118 5.14 -6.00 -0.34
N THR A 119 6.00 -5.37 0.48
CA THR A 119 7.46 -5.58 0.42
C THR A 119 7.81 -7.06 0.57
N ARG A 120 7.15 -7.78 1.49
CA ARG A 120 7.37 -9.22 1.66
C ARG A 120 6.89 -10.04 0.46
N GLN A 121 5.74 -9.66 -0.12
CA GLN A 121 5.20 -10.35 -1.30
C GLN A 121 6.07 -10.11 -2.53
N VAL A 122 6.49 -8.86 -2.78
CA VAL A 122 7.42 -8.52 -3.86
C VAL A 122 8.74 -9.27 -3.69
N ARG A 123 9.29 -9.30 -2.45
CA ARG A 123 10.49 -10.08 -2.16
C ARG A 123 10.33 -11.57 -2.50
N ALA A 124 9.25 -12.18 -2.08
CA ALA A 124 8.99 -13.60 -2.36
C ALA A 124 8.90 -13.86 -3.86
N THR A 125 8.07 -13.10 -4.57
CA THR A 125 7.88 -13.23 -6.02
C THR A 125 9.19 -13.00 -6.80
N VAL A 126 9.98 -11.99 -6.41
CA VAL A 126 11.27 -11.72 -7.06
C VAL A 126 12.28 -12.84 -6.79
N LEU A 127 12.31 -13.41 -5.58
CA LEU A 127 13.17 -14.55 -5.28
C LEU A 127 12.78 -15.78 -6.10
N ASP A 128 11.49 -16.06 -6.22
CA ASP A 128 11.00 -17.18 -7.03
C ASP A 128 11.41 -17.00 -8.50
N GLU A 129 11.29 -15.79 -9.04
CA GLU A 129 11.72 -15.49 -10.41
C GLU A 129 13.24 -15.57 -10.60
N LEU A 130 14.04 -15.12 -9.62
CA LEU A 130 15.51 -15.17 -9.68
C LEU A 130 16.07 -16.61 -9.74
N ASN A 131 15.29 -17.60 -9.27
CA ASN A 131 15.69 -19.00 -9.27
C ASN A 131 15.25 -19.76 -10.53
N LYS A 132 14.57 -19.12 -11.49
CA LYS A 132 14.12 -19.78 -12.72
C LYS A 132 15.24 -19.98 -13.74
N ASP A 133 15.11 -21.01 -14.57
CA ASP A 133 16.10 -21.40 -15.59
C ASP A 133 16.43 -20.28 -16.59
N TYR A 134 15.47 -19.43 -16.95
CA TYR A 134 15.73 -18.32 -17.86
C TYR A 134 16.72 -17.31 -17.28
N VAL A 135 16.74 -17.13 -15.94
CA VAL A 135 17.70 -16.27 -15.24
C VAL A 135 19.09 -16.89 -15.27
N VAL A 136 19.17 -18.20 -15.01
CA VAL A 136 20.42 -18.96 -15.13
C VAL A 136 20.96 -18.87 -16.55
N GLY A 137 20.12 -19.06 -17.56
CA GLY A 137 20.49 -18.90 -18.97
C GLY A 137 20.91 -17.48 -19.34
N ALA A 138 20.30 -16.45 -18.75
CA ALA A 138 20.68 -15.05 -18.97
C ALA A 138 22.07 -14.77 -18.37
N ARG A 139 22.35 -15.29 -17.15
CA ARG A 139 23.67 -15.18 -16.53
C ARG A 139 24.76 -15.90 -17.33
N ALA A 140 24.48 -17.09 -17.84
CA ALA A 140 25.39 -17.86 -18.69
C ALA A 140 25.76 -17.11 -19.99
N ARG A 141 24.84 -16.30 -20.51
CA ARG A 141 25.07 -15.39 -21.66
C ARG A 141 25.80 -14.08 -21.32
N GLY A 142 26.20 -13.89 -20.07
CA GLY A 142 26.93 -12.70 -19.63
C GLY A 142 26.07 -11.44 -19.48
N ILE A 143 24.75 -11.55 -19.40
CA ILE A 143 23.85 -10.39 -19.19
C ILE A 143 24.07 -9.86 -17.77
N LYS A 144 24.22 -8.54 -17.66
CA LYS A 144 24.47 -7.86 -16.37
C LYS A 144 23.30 -8.11 -15.39
N GLU A 145 23.61 -8.40 -14.12
CA GLU A 145 22.61 -8.63 -13.07
C GLU A 145 21.54 -7.52 -12.97
N LYS A 146 21.96 -6.25 -13.12
CA LYS A 146 21.01 -5.13 -13.13
C LYS A 146 19.97 -5.26 -14.23
N THR A 147 20.37 -5.67 -15.43
CA THR A 147 19.45 -5.89 -16.57
C THR A 147 18.56 -7.09 -16.32
N ILE A 148 19.10 -8.19 -15.79
CA ILE A 148 18.31 -9.37 -15.41
C ILE A 148 17.21 -8.99 -14.44
N VAL A 149 17.55 -8.27 -13.35
CA VAL A 149 16.60 -7.90 -12.31
C VAL A 149 15.52 -6.95 -12.84
N TRP A 150 15.91 -5.85 -13.50
CA TRP A 150 14.95 -4.80 -13.87
C TRP A 150 14.20 -5.09 -15.18
N ALA A 151 14.83 -5.71 -16.17
CA ALA A 151 14.20 -5.94 -17.47
C ALA A 151 13.50 -7.31 -17.58
N HIS A 152 13.97 -8.33 -16.86
CA HIS A 152 13.43 -9.68 -16.98
C HIS A 152 12.64 -10.08 -15.72
N VAL A 153 13.29 -10.12 -14.56
CA VAL A 153 12.68 -10.60 -13.30
C VAL A 153 11.53 -9.69 -12.87
N LEU A 154 11.74 -8.38 -12.82
CA LEU A 154 10.67 -7.45 -12.42
C LEU A 154 9.48 -7.54 -13.39
N LYS A 155 9.72 -7.60 -14.68
CA LYS A 155 8.66 -7.72 -15.70
C LYS A 155 7.82 -8.98 -15.49
N SER A 156 8.45 -10.12 -15.23
CA SER A 156 7.75 -11.38 -14.94
C SER A 156 7.00 -11.33 -13.60
N SER A 157 7.59 -10.69 -12.60
CA SER A 157 6.98 -10.50 -11.26
C SER A 157 5.78 -9.56 -11.28
N MET A 158 5.70 -8.62 -12.26
CA MET A 158 4.64 -7.60 -12.30
C MET A 158 3.24 -8.19 -12.40
N LEU A 159 3.06 -9.34 -13.06
CA LEU A 159 1.75 -9.98 -13.13
C LEU A 159 1.20 -10.30 -11.74
N THR A 160 2.00 -10.95 -10.91
CA THR A 160 1.62 -11.30 -9.53
C THR A 160 1.45 -10.04 -8.68
N ILE A 161 2.35 -9.05 -8.81
CA ILE A 161 2.30 -7.81 -8.05
C ILE A 161 1.02 -7.02 -8.39
N ILE A 162 0.68 -6.87 -9.67
CA ILE A 162 -0.53 -6.16 -10.11
C ILE A 162 -1.79 -6.88 -9.62
N THR A 163 -1.83 -8.20 -9.71
CA THR A 163 -2.98 -8.99 -9.21
C THR A 163 -3.21 -8.77 -7.72
N LEU A 164 -2.14 -8.79 -6.92
CA LEU A 164 -2.21 -8.55 -5.49
C LEU A 164 -2.67 -7.11 -5.17
N LEU A 165 -2.17 -6.12 -5.91
CA LEU A 165 -2.59 -4.72 -5.77
C LEU A 165 -4.06 -4.54 -6.14
N ALA A 166 -4.53 -5.16 -7.24
CA ALA A 166 -5.93 -5.10 -7.65
C ALA A 166 -6.88 -5.67 -6.60
N LEU A 167 -6.52 -6.80 -5.98
CA LEU A 167 -7.30 -7.38 -4.87
C LEU A 167 -7.34 -6.44 -3.66
N SER A 168 -6.27 -5.68 -3.41
CA SER A 168 -6.23 -4.74 -2.29
C SER A 168 -7.03 -3.48 -2.53
N ILE A 169 -7.20 -3.04 -3.77
CA ILE A 169 -8.13 -1.95 -4.10
C ILE A 169 -9.54 -2.31 -3.63
N GLY A 170 -10.00 -3.52 -3.93
CA GLY A 170 -11.30 -4.01 -3.47
C GLY A 170 -11.42 -4.03 -1.93
N SER A 171 -10.37 -4.47 -1.24
CA SER A 171 -10.38 -4.51 0.22
C SER A 171 -10.29 -3.12 0.86
N LEU A 172 -9.58 -2.17 0.26
CA LEU A 172 -9.53 -0.79 0.73
C LEU A 172 -10.88 -0.09 0.55
N LEU A 173 -11.49 -0.19 -0.62
CA LEU A 173 -12.80 0.42 -0.87
C LEU A 173 -13.89 -0.17 0.04
N GLY A 174 -13.78 -1.44 0.42
CA GLY A 174 -14.68 -2.07 1.39
C GLY A 174 -14.33 -1.79 2.86
N GLY A 175 -13.04 -1.58 3.17
CA GLY A 175 -12.54 -1.44 4.53
C GLY A 175 -12.44 0.00 5.05
N THR A 176 -12.38 0.99 4.16
CA THR A 176 -12.34 2.42 4.54
C THR A 176 -13.62 2.86 5.25
N ALA A 177 -14.76 2.22 4.96
CA ALA A 177 -16.01 2.46 5.66
C ALA A 177 -15.92 2.20 7.18
N ILE A 178 -15.00 1.35 7.64
CA ILE A 178 -14.79 1.04 9.06
C ILE A 178 -13.85 2.07 9.73
N VAL A 179 -12.98 2.71 8.96
CA VAL A 179 -12.00 3.70 9.47
C VAL A 179 -12.59 5.11 9.52
N GLU A 180 -13.61 5.38 8.67
CA GLU A 180 -14.29 6.68 8.59
C GLU A 180 -15.52 6.78 9.51
N SER A 181 -15.94 5.69 10.16
CA SER A 181 -17.05 5.64 11.13
C SER A 181 -16.57 5.82 12.57
#